data_06d6ccc311caf3106227cafd8ae5be1e
#
_entry.id   06d6ccc311caf3106227cafd8ae5be1e
#
_cell.length_a   1.000
_cell.length_b   1.000
_cell.length_c   1.000
_cell.angle_alpha   90.00
_cell.angle_beta   90.00
_cell.angle_gamma   90.00
#
_symmetry.space_group_name_H-M   'P 1'
#
loop_
_entity.id
_entity.type
_entity.pdbx_description
1 polymer ?
#
loop_
_entity_poly.entity_id
_entity_poly.type
_entity_poly.pdbx_seq_one_letter_code
_entity_poly.pdbx_strand_id
1 'polypeptide(L)'
;MTEPRFEPLAPLDEHNLKLESNVAPRHWKNPEPSGKYNLVVIGGGTAGLVAAAGSAGMGAKVALIERQMLGGDCLNVGCVPSKAVIASAHAAAGVRDAGKFGVEVDGEVKVDFGAAMERMRKLRADISPHDSAQRFTDLGIDVYLGSASFTGPNTIEVDGKTLTFSKALIATGARAAAPPLDGLDEVEYLTNETVFSLTELPPRIGIVGAGPIGCEMAQTFARLGSEVTLFTSSSGVLPKEAPDAGTIIGAHLVHDGVTILDSGSNLSLKSGGGGSIECRDKRDPGAPAVVVDKLLVAVGRAPNVNGMGLEEAGVAFGKSGVEVNDYLQTTNKRIYAAGDVCSRFQFTHAADFMARTVIRNALFKGRSKMSGLVIPWATYTSPEVAHVGPTSKELDSRKDEFDEFTVDMSSVDRAILEGDTDGFVRIFVKKGSDKIEAATIVAKNAGDLISQVSQAMTAGIGLGTIAGTISPYPTQGESIRKAGDLYNRTKLTPFVAKLFRKWLEWTR
;
A
#
# COMPACT_ATOMS: atom_id res chain seq x y z
N MET A 1 25.44 17.41 -24.16
CA MET A 1 25.02 16.55 -23.02
C MET A 1 23.51 16.56 -23.08
N THR A 2 22.87 15.44 -23.28
CA THR A 2 21.40 15.32 -23.20
C THR A 2 20.98 15.63 -21.77
N GLU A 3 19.96 16.46 -21.60
CA GLU A 3 19.39 16.73 -20.27
C GLU A 3 19.06 15.42 -19.56
N PRO A 4 19.25 15.33 -18.23
CA PRO A 4 18.89 14.13 -17.49
C PRO A 4 17.39 13.87 -17.63
N ARG A 5 17.01 12.62 -17.88
CA ARG A 5 15.61 12.18 -18.10
C ARG A 5 14.72 12.35 -16.86
N PHE A 6 15.31 12.52 -15.70
CA PHE A 6 14.67 12.75 -14.40
C PHE A 6 15.60 13.54 -13.49
N GLU A 7 15.06 14.16 -12.47
CA GLU A 7 15.86 14.87 -11.46
C GLU A 7 16.78 13.88 -10.72
N PRO A 8 18.06 14.26 -10.49
CA PRO A 8 18.99 13.42 -9.75
C PRO A 8 18.44 13.05 -8.38
N LEU A 9 18.62 11.81 -7.97
CA LEU A 9 18.23 11.37 -6.64
C LEU A 9 19.04 12.13 -5.57
N ALA A 10 18.37 12.59 -4.54
CA ALA A 10 18.98 13.26 -3.41
C ALA A 10 18.88 12.39 -2.14
N PRO A 11 19.93 12.34 -1.29
CA PRO A 11 21.28 12.87 -1.51
C PRO A 11 22.02 12.07 -2.61
N LEU A 12 23.04 12.68 -3.21
CA LEU A 12 23.89 12.00 -4.18
C LEU A 12 24.95 11.18 -3.42
N ASP A 13 24.60 9.95 -3.03
CA ASP A 13 25.48 9.00 -2.35
C ASP A 13 25.66 7.71 -3.19
N GLU A 14 26.53 6.81 -2.72
CA GLU A 14 26.82 5.55 -3.40
C GLU A 14 25.58 4.67 -3.57
N HIS A 15 24.63 4.70 -2.63
CA HIS A 15 23.44 3.88 -2.67
C HIS A 15 22.45 4.39 -3.72
N ASN A 16 22.23 5.69 -3.81
CA ASN A 16 21.39 6.30 -4.82
C ASN A 16 22.04 6.18 -6.22
N LEU A 17 23.37 6.28 -6.34
CA LEU A 17 24.08 6.01 -7.59
C LEU A 17 23.92 4.55 -8.03
N LYS A 18 24.01 3.58 -7.09
CA LYS A 18 23.76 2.16 -7.36
C LYS A 18 22.32 1.92 -7.80
N LEU A 19 21.35 2.50 -7.09
CA LEU A 19 19.93 2.43 -7.47
C LEU A 19 19.73 2.93 -8.90
N GLU A 20 20.17 4.15 -9.18
CA GLU A 20 20.04 4.78 -10.50
C GLU A 20 20.70 3.93 -11.60
N SER A 21 21.90 3.40 -11.36
CA SER A 21 22.60 2.55 -12.34
C SER A 21 21.83 1.28 -12.70
N ASN A 22 20.97 0.78 -11.82
CA ASN A 22 20.13 -0.38 -12.08
C ASN A 22 18.82 -0.01 -12.77
N VAL A 23 18.09 0.97 -12.23
CA VAL A 23 16.69 1.19 -12.61
C VAL A 23 16.48 2.33 -13.62
N ALA A 24 17.48 3.19 -13.81
CA ALA A 24 17.44 4.29 -14.75
C ALA A 24 18.85 4.69 -15.25
N PRO A 25 19.64 3.77 -15.80
CA PRO A 25 21.03 4.04 -16.21
C PRO A 25 21.11 5.22 -17.18
N ARG A 26 21.94 6.23 -16.83
CA ARG A 26 22.06 7.49 -17.59
C ARG A 26 22.49 7.32 -19.03
N HIS A 27 23.29 6.28 -19.31
CA HIS A 27 23.83 6.00 -20.64
C HIS A 27 23.04 4.92 -21.39
N TRP A 28 21.81 4.64 -20.95
CA TRP A 28 20.94 3.66 -21.59
C TRP A 28 20.63 4.05 -23.03
N LYS A 29 20.82 3.09 -23.92
CA LYS A 29 20.46 3.26 -25.33
C LYS A 29 19.23 2.44 -25.64
N ASN A 30 18.16 3.13 -26.00
CA ASN A 30 16.93 2.48 -26.42
C ASN A 30 17.18 1.62 -27.66
N PRO A 31 16.70 0.36 -27.67
CA PRO A 31 16.88 -0.53 -28.82
C PRO A 31 16.15 -0.01 -30.07
N GLU A 32 16.54 -0.49 -31.26
CA GLU A 32 15.77 -0.25 -32.47
C GLU A 32 14.54 -1.17 -32.49
N PRO A 33 13.32 -0.64 -32.72
CA PRO A 33 12.13 -1.47 -32.83
C PRO A 33 12.25 -2.47 -33.98
N SER A 34 11.99 -3.74 -33.73
CA SER A 34 12.04 -4.76 -34.78
C SER A 34 10.69 -5.48 -34.90
N GLY A 35 9.96 -5.18 -35.98
CA GLY A 35 8.67 -5.80 -36.26
C GLY A 35 7.57 -5.46 -35.20
N LYS A 36 6.56 -6.32 -35.12
CA LYS A 36 5.38 -6.11 -34.27
C LYS A 36 5.53 -6.83 -32.92
N TYR A 37 5.25 -6.13 -31.81
CA TYR A 37 5.25 -6.70 -30.47
C TYR A 37 3.95 -7.45 -30.18
N ASN A 38 4.06 -8.55 -29.43
CA ASN A 38 2.90 -9.21 -28.85
C ASN A 38 2.27 -8.34 -27.75
N LEU A 39 3.14 -7.72 -26.90
CA LEU A 39 2.74 -6.83 -25.83
C LEU A 39 3.71 -5.65 -25.73
N VAL A 40 3.18 -4.43 -25.73
CA VAL A 40 3.89 -3.23 -25.29
C VAL A 40 3.35 -2.82 -23.94
N VAL A 41 4.24 -2.64 -22.96
CA VAL A 41 3.92 -2.25 -21.58
C VAL A 41 4.39 -0.82 -21.35
N ILE A 42 3.49 0.05 -20.89
CA ILE A 42 3.78 1.45 -20.56
C ILE A 42 3.75 1.61 -19.05
N GLY A 43 4.91 1.89 -18.46
CA GLY A 43 5.14 1.97 -17.01
C GLY A 43 5.90 0.76 -16.49
N GLY A 44 7.04 1.01 -15.86
CA GLY A 44 7.95 0.03 -15.27
C GLY A 44 7.77 -0.17 -13.76
N GLY A 45 6.57 0.11 -13.22
CA GLY A 45 6.19 -0.25 -11.85
C GLY A 45 5.78 -1.72 -11.75
N THR A 46 5.28 -2.15 -10.59
CA THR A 46 4.97 -3.55 -10.30
C THR A 46 4.10 -4.22 -11.37
N ALA A 47 2.99 -3.59 -11.77
CA ALA A 47 2.12 -4.17 -12.80
C ALA A 47 2.85 -4.36 -14.13
N GLY A 48 3.65 -3.37 -14.52
CA GLY A 48 4.41 -3.41 -15.78
C GLY A 48 5.53 -4.45 -15.78
N LEU A 49 6.33 -4.49 -14.72
CA LEU A 49 7.43 -5.45 -14.59
C LEU A 49 6.92 -6.89 -14.56
N VAL A 50 5.87 -7.17 -13.79
CA VAL A 50 5.24 -8.52 -13.76
C VAL A 50 4.66 -8.89 -15.11
N ALA A 51 3.97 -7.96 -15.79
CA ALA A 51 3.40 -8.23 -17.09
C ALA A 51 4.49 -8.47 -18.15
N ALA A 52 5.54 -7.67 -18.15
CA ALA A 52 6.65 -7.80 -19.10
C ALA A 52 7.41 -9.13 -18.91
N ALA A 53 7.89 -9.40 -17.69
CA ALA A 53 8.62 -10.62 -17.36
C ALA A 53 7.77 -11.88 -17.60
N GLY A 54 6.52 -11.89 -17.11
CA GLY A 54 5.63 -13.04 -17.28
C GLY A 54 5.30 -13.31 -18.75
N SER A 55 5.09 -12.27 -19.55
CA SER A 55 4.82 -12.43 -20.98
C SER A 55 6.05 -12.93 -21.74
N ALA A 56 7.23 -12.37 -21.49
CA ALA A 56 8.49 -12.79 -22.12
C ALA A 56 8.83 -14.24 -21.75
N GLY A 57 8.67 -14.64 -20.47
CA GLY A 57 8.87 -16.01 -20.03
C GLY A 57 7.95 -17.04 -20.70
N MET A 58 6.82 -16.61 -21.27
CA MET A 58 5.93 -17.45 -22.09
C MET A 58 6.20 -17.32 -23.59
N GLY A 59 7.30 -16.69 -24.00
CA GLY A 59 7.73 -16.58 -25.40
C GLY A 59 7.13 -15.41 -26.17
N ALA A 60 6.46 -14.46 -25.52
CA ALA A 60 5.97 -13.28 -26.20
C ALA A 60 7.12 -12.30 -26.49
N LYS A 61 7.06 -11.61 -27.64
CA LYS A 61 7.91 -10.45 -27.93
C LYS A 61 7.34 -9.24 -27.20
N VAL A 62 8.09 -8.70 -26.25
CA VAL A 62 7.67 -7.65 -25.33
C VAL A 62 8.55 -6.41 -25.43
N ALA A 63 7.93 -5.23 -25.42
CA ALA A 63 8.59 -3.96 -25.13
C ALA A 63 8.08 -3.42 -23.79
N LEU A 64 8.99 -2.91 -22.96
CA LEU A 64 8.73 -2.25 -21.70
C LEU A 64 9.23 -0.81 -21.78
N ILE A 65 8.35 0.15 -21.48
CA ILE A 65 8.67 1.58 -21.56
C ILE A 65 8.52 2.18 -20.17
N GLU A 66 9.55 2.86 -19.67
CA GLU A 66 9.53 3.58 -18.40
C GLU A 66 10.09 5.00 -18.57
N ARG A 67 9.37 5.98 -18.03
CA ARG A 67 9.77 7.40 -18.19
C ARG A 67 10.77 7.87 -17.12
N GLN A 68 10.78 7.25 -15.96
CA GLN A 68 11.61 7.63 -14.81
C GLN A 68 12.49 6.47 -14.37
N MET A 69 12.04 5.70 -13.38
CA MET A 69 12.79 4.63 -12.74
C MET A 69 11.97 3.34 -12.73
N LEU A 70 12.54 2.25 -13.23
CA LEU A 70 11.98 0.92 -13.07
C LEU A 70 11.79 0.58 -11.58
N GLY A 71 10.85 -0.32 -11.27
CA GLY A 71 10.43 -0.60 -9.89
C GLY A 71 9.25 0.28 -9.44
N GLY A 72 9.03 1.43 -10.12
CA GLY A 72 7.94 2.36 -9.83
C GLY A 72 7.96 2.84 -8.38
N ASP A 73 6.81 3.29 -7.87
CA ASP A 73 6.68 3.83 -6.51
C ASP A 73 7.09 2.81 -5.44
N CYS A 74 6.75 1.55 -5.62
CA CYS A 74 7.01 0.52 -4.61
C CYS A 74 8.48 0.45 -4.21
N LEU A 75 9.38 0.32 -5.18
CA LEU A 75 10.81 0.28 -4.93
C LEU A 75 11.36 1.66 -4.55
N ASN A 76 10.97 2.70 -5.30
CA ASN A 76 11.71 3.96 -5.27
C ASN A 76 11.23 4.93 -4.18
N VAL A 77 9.90 5.05 -3.96
CA VAL A 77 9.29 6.10 -3.12
C VAL A 77 8.07 5.61 -2.32
N GLY A 78 7.92 4.30 -2.12
CA GLY A 78 6.74 3.70 -1.49
C GLY A 78 7.08 2.63 -0.48
N CYS A 79 6.70 1.37 -0.79
CA CYS A 79 6.74 0.25 0.15
C CYS A 79 8.14 -0.03 0.70
N VAL A 80 9.16 -0.06 -0.16
CA VAL A 80 10.53 -0.40 0.26
C VAL A 80 11.11 0.68 1.18
N PRO A 81 11.18 1.96 0.79
CA PRO A 81 11.74 2.97 1.67
C PRO A 81 10.91 3.16 2.95
N SER A 82 9.58 3.18 2.88
CA SER A 82 8.76 3.38 4.08
C SER A 82 8.94 2.25 5.10
N LYS A 83 8.91 0.98 4.68
CA LYS A 83 9.07 -0.15 5.61
C LYS A 83 10.49 -0.25 6.18
N ALA A 84 11.50 0.18 5.43
CA ALA A 84 12.85 0.29 5.94
C ALA A 84 12.98 1.32 7.08
N VAL A 85 12.34 2.49 6.95
CA VAL A 85 12.35 3.54 7.98
C VAL A 85 11.44 3.16 9.16
N ILE A 86 10.25 2.59 8.92
CA ILE A 86 9.36 2.03 9.96
C ILE A 86 10.11 1.01 10.81
N ALA A 87 10.93 0.13 10.22
CA ALA A 87 11.72 -0.85 10.97
C ALA A 87 12.71 -0.16 11.92
N SER A 88 13.33 0.96 11.52
CA SER A 88 14.19 1.75 12.40
C SER A 88 13.41 2.40 13.55
N ALA A 89 12.20 2.92 13.25
CA ALA A 89 11.29 3.49 14.25
C ALA A 89 10.80 2.44 15.25
N HIS A 90 10.51 1.21 14.81
CA HIS A 90 10.17 0.10 15.69
C HIS A 90 11.33 -0.27 16.61
N ALA A 91 12.57 -0.27 16.11
CA ALA A 91 13.75 -0.52 16.94
C ALA A 91 13.90 0.55 18.03
N ALA A 92 13.73 1.83 17.68
CA ALA A 92 13.79 2.93 18.65
C ALA A 92 12.69 2.81 19.72
N ALA A 93 11.45 2.50 19.32
CA ALA A 93 10.34 2.27 20.25
C ALA A 93 10.60 1.05 21.15
N GLY A 94 11.11 -0.06 20.60
CA GLY A 94 11.46 -1.25 21.38
C GLY A 94 12.52 -0.99 22.46
N VAL A 95 13.49 -0.13 22.19
CA VAL A 95 14.48 0.27 23.21
C VAL A 95 13.84 1.12 24.30
N ARG A 96 12.93 2.07 23.96
CA ARG A 96 12.20 2.88 24.96
C ARG A 96 11.29 2.03 25.84
N ASP A 97 10.69 1.00 25.25
CA ASP A 97 9.76 0.09 25.93
C ASP A 97 10.42 -1.08 26.64
N ALA A 98 11.76 -1.21 26.55
CA ALA A 98 12.52 -2.33 27.11
C ALA A 98 12.25 -2.57 28.59
N GLY A 99 12.02 -1.50 29.35
CA GLY A 99 11.70 -1.58 30.78
C GLY A 99 10.44 -2.40 31.09
N LYS A 100 9.45 -2.46 30.20
CA LYS A 100 8.27 -3.31 30.34
C LYS A 100 8.60 -4.80 30.39
N PHE A 101 9.78 -5.18 29.87
CA PHE A 101 10.30 -6.54 29.84
C PHE A 101 11.44 -6.78 30.86
N GLY A 102 11.65 -5.85 31.79
CA GLY A 102 12.70 -5.94 32.78
C GLY A 102 14.13 -5.70 32.25
N VAL A 103 14.23 -5.05 31.07
CA VAL A 103 15.53 -4.68 30.47
C VAL A 103 15.77 -3.19 30.74
N GLU A 104 16.79 -2.89 31.49
CA GLU A 104 17.22 -1.52 31.78
C GLU A 104 18.18 -1.03 30.69
N VAL A 105 17.97 0.20 30.23
CA VAL A 105 18.83 0.88 29.27
C VAL A 105 19.44 2.09 29.97
N ASP A 106 20.74 2.08 30.12
CA ASP A 106 21.49 3.20 30.75
C ASP A 106 21.59 4.37 29.75
N GLY A 107 21.18 5.55 30.21
CA GLY A 107 21.29 6.79 29.46
C GLY A 107 20.12 7.11 28.54
N GLU A 108 20.30 8.15 27.74
CA GLU A 108 19.29 8.63 26.78
C GLU A 108 19.35 7.82 25.48
N VAL A 109 18.18 7.35 25.00
CA VAL A 109 18.08 6.69 23.70
C VAL A 109 18.21 7.75 22.59
N LYS A 110 19.32 7.72 21.88
CA LYS A 110 19.57 8.62 20.74
C LYS A 110 19.35 7.88 19.44
N VAL A 111 18.57 8.51 18.57
CA VAL A 111 18.33 8.00 17.21
C VAL A 111 19.19 8.81 16.24
N ASP A 112 20.05 8.13 15.50
CA ASP A 112 20.74 8.71 14.35
C ASP A 112 19.84 8.58 13.12
N PHE A 113 19.08 9.64 12.83
CA PHE A 113 18.19 9.68 11.69
C PHE A 113 18.95 9.58 10.37
N GLY A 114 20.12 10.20 10.25
CA GLY A 114 20.98 10.14 9.07
C GLY A 114 21.35 8.68 8.74
N ALA A 115 21.80 7.93 9.76
CA ALA A 115 22.11 6.50 9.62
C ALA A 115 20.88 5.64 9.30
N ALA A 116 19.69 5.96 9.86
CA ALA A 116 18.46 5.26 9.53
C ALA A 116 18.05 5.47 8.06
N MET A 117 18.20 6.69 7.55
CA MET A 117 17.92 7.04 6.16
C MET A 117 18.97 6.45 5.20
N GLU A 118 20.24 6.43 5.58
CA GLU A 118 21.30 5.75 4.80
C GLU A 118 21.04 4.25 4.72
N ARG A 119 20.68 3.60 5.85
CA ARG A 119 20.25 2.19 5.84
C ARG A 119 19.09 1.94 4.87
N MET A 120 18.10 2.82 4.85
CA MET A 120 16.96 2.74 3.92
C MET A 120 17.45 2.82 2.46
N ARG A 121 18.32 3.79 2.12
CA ARG A 121 18.87 3.95 0.77
C ARG A 121 19.67 2.73 0.35
N LYS A 122 20.49 2.18 1.27
CA LYS A 122 21.24 0.95 1.05
C LYS A 122 20.32 -0.23 0.71
N LEU A 123 19.30 -0.48 1.52
CA LEU A 123 18.33 -1.57 1.29
C LEU A 123 17.60 -1.43 -0.05
N ARG A 124 17.17 -0.22 -0.38
CA ARG A 124 16.54 0.09 -1.66
C ARG A 124 17.49 -0.21 -2.84
N ALA A 125 18.74 0.21 -2.72
CA ALA A 125 19.77 -0.08 -3.72
C ALA A 125 20.10 -1.58 -3.83
N ASP A 126 20.08 -2.32 -2.71
CA ASP A 126 20.34 -3.76 -2.69
C ASP A 126 19.20 -4.58 -3.32
N ILE A 127 17.96 -4.08 -3.26
CA ILE A 127 16.78 -4.71 -3.89
C ILE A 127 16.73 -4.37 -5.39
N SER A 128 17.23 -3.21 -5.81
CA SER A 128 17.07 -2.68 -7.17
C SER A 128 17.57 -3.56 -8.34
N PRO A 129 18.53 -4.50 -8.19
CA PRO A 129 18.90 -5.42 -9.26
C PRO A 129 17.72 -6.27 -9.77
N HIS A 130 16.73 -6.54 -8.92
CA HIS A 130 15.53 -7.29 -9.30
C HIS A 130 14.65 -6.54 -10.31
N ASP A 131 14.73 -5.21 -10.31
CA ASP A 131 13.96 -4.33 -11.19
C ASP A 131 14.83 -3.63 -12.22
N SER A 132 16.08 -4.08 -12.42
CA SER A 132 17.05 -3.40 -13.27
C SER A 132 16.73 -3.52 -14.77
N ALA A 133 17.05 -2.46 -15.53
CA ALA A 133 16.93 -2.44 -16.98
C ALA A 133 17.71 -3.60 -17.65
N GLN A 134 18.89 -3.90 -17.11
CA GLN A 134 19.71 -5.02 -17.62
C GLN A 134 19.02 -6.36 -17.43
N ARG A 135 18.48 -6.64 -16.23
CA ARG A 135 17.77 -7.91 -15.99
C ARG A 135 16.60 -8.11 -16.96
N PHE A 136 15.80 -7.06 -17.21
CA PHE A 136 14.69 -7.17 -18.14
C PHE A 136 15.17 -7.37 -19.60
N THR A 137 16.28 -6.78 -19.98
CA THR A 137 16.92 -7.04 -21.29
C THR A 137 17.41 -8.49 -21.36
N ASP A 138 18.02 -9.02 -20.31
CA ASP A 138 18.49 -10.42 -20.24
C ASP A 138 17.33 -11.43 -20.35
N LEU A 139 16.11 -11.01 -19.95
CA LEU A 139 14.87 -11.78 -20.18
C LEU A 139 14.34 -11.68 -21.61
N GLY A 140 15.04 -10.99 -22.52
CA GLY A 140 14.63 -10.83 -23.92
C GLY A 140 13.57 -9.75 -24.15
N ILE A 141 13.44 -8.79 -23.23
CA ILE A 141 12.52 -7.67 -23.32
C ILE A 141 13.25 -6.46 -23.89
N ASP A 142 12.65 -5.80 -24.88
CA ASP A 142 13.14 -4.53 -25.40
C ASP A 142 12.77 -3.41 -24.41
N VAL A 143 13.74 -2.95 -23.61
CA VAL A 143 13.56 -1.91 -22.58
C VAL A 143 13.81 -0.54 -23.17
N TYR A 144 12.81 0.33 -23.12
CA TYR A 144 12.87 1.73 -23.54
C TYR A 144 12.77 2.63 -22.32
N LEU A 145 13.74 3.49 -22.11
CA LEU A 145 13.68 4.56 -21.13
C LEU A 145 13.28 5.85 -21.84
N GLY A 146 12.11 6.40 -21.49
CA GLY A 146 11.53 7.60 -22.09
C GLY A 146 10.01 7.66 -21.92
N SER A 147 9.44 8.80 -22.26
CA SER A 147 8.00 9.01 -22.23
C SER A 147 7.33 8.36 -23.44
N ALA A 148 6.32 7.52 -23.19
CA ALA A 148 5.51 6.91 -24.23
C ALA A 148 4.29 7.75 -24.57
N SER A 149 3.93 7.83 -25.85
CA SER A 149 2.67 8.41 -26.31
C SER A 149 2.04 7.53 -27.39
N PHE A 150 0.75 7.26 -27.27
CA PHE A 150 0.01 6.62 -28.36
C PHE A 150 -0.13 7.58 -29.54
N THR A 151 0.21 7.10 -30.70
CA THR A 151 0.06 7.82 -31.98
C THR A 151 -1.06 7.26 -32.87
N GLY A 152 -1.76 6.25 -32.32
CA GLY A 152 -2.88 5.59 -32.99
C GLY A 152 -3.37 4.36 -32.20
N PRO A 153 -4.35 3.64 -32.73
CA PRO A 153 -5.03 2.56 -32.00
C PRO A 153 -4.13 1.32 -31.75
N ASN A 154 -2.95 1.25 -32.35
CA ASN A 154 -2.00 0.13 -32.22
C ASN A 154 -0.53 0.56 -32.41
N THR A 155 -0.24 1.85 -32.23
CA THR A 155 1.10 2.43 -32.35
C THR A 155 1.42 3.31 -31.15
N ILE A 156 2.67 3.25 -30.70
CA ILE A 156 3.23 4.05 -29.59
C ILE A 156 4.54 4.64 -30.06
N GLU A 157 4.79 5.89 -29.74
CA GLU A 157 6.07 6.55 -29.91
C GLU A 157 6.79 6.68 -28.56
N VAL A 158 8.09 6.43 -28.56
CA VAL A 158 9.00 6.68 -27.45
C VAL A 158 10.35 7.10 -28.01
N ASP A 159 10.88 8.26 -27.59
CA ASP A 159 12.19 8.76 -28.00
C ASP A 159 12.37 8.77 -29.54
N GLY A 160 11.35 9.25 -30.28
CA GLY A 160 11.32 9.30 -31.75
C GLY A 160 11.20 7.92 -32.45
N LYS A 161 11.04 6.83 -31.70
CA LYS A 161 10.89 5.47 -32.23
C LYS A 161 9.44 5.02 -32.16
N THR A 162 8.90 4.52 -33.29
CA THR A 162 7.53 4.01 -33.36
C THR A 162 7.48 2.50 -33.14
N LEU A 163 6.71 2.07 -32.12
CA LEU A 163 6.45 0.67 -31.79
C LEU A 163 5.05 0.29 -32.25
N THR A 164 4.92 -0.81 -32.99
CA THR A 164 3.62 -1.38 -33.37
C THR A 164 3.33 -2.60 -32.52
N PHE A 165 2.09 -2.71 -32.00
CA PHE A 165 1.71 -3.78 -31.10
C PHE A 165 0.45 -4.56 -31.50
N SER A 166 0.34 -5.78 -31.03
CA SER A 166 -0.90 -6.58 -31.05
C SER A 166 -1.76 -6.24 -29.84
N LYS A 167 -1.13 -6.14 -28.67
CA LYS A 167 -1.71 -5.73 -27.39
C LYS A 167 -0.82 -4.72 -26.70
N ALA A 168 -1.43 -3.84 -25.89
CA ALA A 168 -0.71 -2.94 -25.01
C ALA A 168 -1.30 -2.98 -23.58
N LEU A 169 -0.43 -2.69 -22.61
CA LEU A 169 -0.81 -2.54 -21.20
C LEU A 169 -0.41 -1.16 -20.70
N ILE A 170 -1.36 -0.40 -20.20
CA ILE A 170 -1.15 0.85 -19.48
C ILE A 170 -0.97 0.49 -18.00
N ALA A 171 0.24 0.70 -17.46
CA ALA A 171 0.65 0.40 -16.10
C ALA A 171 1.37 1.59 -15.44
N THR A 172 0.91 2.81 -15.76
CA THR A 172 1.57 4.07 -15.41
C THR A 172 1.35 4.51 -13.97
N GLY A 173 0.57 3.76 -13.21
CA GLY A 173 0.35 4.00 -11.78
C GLY A 173 -0.37 5.31 -11.47
N ALA A 174 -0.03 5.88 -10.32
CA ALA A 174 -0.58 7.13 -9.81
C ALA A 174 0.54 7.96 -9.16
N ARG A 175 0.31 9.24 -8.93
CA ARG A 175 1.19 10.18 -8.22
C ARG A 175 0.50 10.73 -6.98
N ALA A 176 1.24 11.37 -6.08
CA ALA A 176 0.65 12.10 -4.97
C ALA A 176 -0.39 13.12 -5.46
N ALA A 177 -1.54 13.18 -4.80
CA ALA A 177 -2.55 14.19 -5.06
C ALA A 177 -2.25 15.46 -4.27
N ALA A 178 -2.32 16.62 -4.92
CA ALA A 178 -2.30 17.91 -4.25
C ALA A 178 -3.74 18.30 -3.85
N PRO A 179 -4.05 18.44 -2.56
CA PRO A 179 -5.37 18.88 -2.11
C PRO A 179 -5.53 20.38 -2.35
N PRO A 180 -6.75 20.87 -2.49
CA PRO A 180 -7.02 22.31 -2.62
C PRO A 180 -6.95 22.98 -1.24
N LEU A 181 -5.75 23.11 -0.67
CA LEU A 181 -5.49 23.83 0.58
C LEU A 181 -5.00 25.23 0.28
N ASP A 182 -5.53 26.21 1.00
CA ASP A 182 -5.12 27.62 0.85
C ASP A 182 -3.64 27.78 1.20
N GLY A 183 -2.87 28.36 0.29
CA GLY A 183 -1.44 28.63 0.46
C GLY A 183 -0.54 27.41 0.27
N LEU A 184 -1.06 26.27 -0.22
CA LEU A 184 -0.22 25.07 -0.48
C LEU A 184 0.83 25.34 -1.58
N ASP A 185 0.51 26.15 -2.56
CA ASP A 185 1.38 26.57 -3.65
C ASP A 185 2.42 27.63 -3.23
N GLU A 186 2.26 28.21 -2.04
CA GLU A 186 3.18 29.21 -1.46
C GLU A 186 4.23 28.59 -0.53
N VAL A 187 4.16 27.29 -0.25
CA VAL A 187 5.04 26.59 0.68
C VAL A 187 5.68 25.36 0.06
N GLU A 188 6.92 25.07 0.46
CA GLU A 188 7.56 23.81 0.12
C GLU A 188 7.00 22.67 0.98
N TYR A 189 6.42 21.65 0.34
CA TYR A 189 5.88 20.49 1.03
C TYR A 189 6.48 19.19 0.50
N LEU A 190 6.48 18.20 1.36
CA LEU A 190 6.92 16.84 1.05
C LEU A 190 5.72 16.01 0.56
N THR A 191 6.00 15.07 -0.32
CA THR A 191 5.11 13.99 -0.71
C THR A 191 5.80 12.65 -0.45
N ASN A 192 5.17 11.53 -0.79
CA ASN A 192 5.84 10.24 -0.78
C ASN A 192 7.06 10.20 -1.73
N GLU A 193 7.10 11.03 -2.75
CA GLU A 193 8.23 11.09 -3.70
C GLU A 193 9.46 11.78 -3.09
N THR A 194 9.28 12.69 -2.14
CA THR A 194 10.37 13.54 -1.60
C THR A 194 10.72 13.27 -0.14
N VAL A 195 9.81 12.69 0.67
CA VAL A 195 10.07 12.46 2.11
C VAL A 195 11.26 11.53 2.36
N PHE A 196 11.54 10.61 1.46
CA PHE A 196 12.65 9.66 1.58
C PHE A 196 14.00 10.21 1.12
N SER A 197 14.06 11.47 0.67
CA SER A 197 15.31 12.18 0.40
C SER A 197 15.84 12.99 1.60
N LEU A 198 15.09 13.04 2.71
CA LEU A 198 15.54 13.69 3.94
C LEU A 198 16.82 13.02 4.47
N THR A 199 17.77 13.86 4.91
CA THR A 199 19.04 13.43 5.54
C THR A 199 19.12 13.83 7.00
N GLU A 200 18.29 14.78 7.42
CA GLU A 200 18.20 15.27 8.79
C GLU A 200 16.75 15.13 9.28
N LEU A 201 16.60 14.81 10.56
CA LEU A 201 15.31 14.71 11.20
C LEU A 201 14.69 16.12 11.32
N PRO A 202 13.53 16.38 10.71
CA PRO A 202 12.87 17.66 10.96
C PRO A 202 12.44 17.74 12.44
N PRO A 203 12.82 18.78 13.18
CA PRO A 203 12.42 18.91 14.58
C PRO A 203 10.90 18.88 14.75
N ARG A 204 10.16 19.59 13.87
CA ARG A 204 8.69 19.62 13.85
C ARG A 204 8.20 19.28 12.45
N ILE A 205 7.34 18.28 12.37
CA ILE A 205 6.72 17.90 11.09
C ILE A 205 5.21 17.89 11.19
N GLY A 206 4.57 18.58 10.23
CA GLY A 206 3.13 18.48 10.00
C GLY A 206 2.82 17.43 8.95
N ILE A 207 1.79 16.64 9.16
CA ILE A 207 1.34 15.62 8.19
C ILE A 207 -0.13 15.85 7.91
N VAL A 208 -0.47 16.12 6.66
CA VAL A 208 -1.86 16.33 6.22
C VAL A 208 -2.40 15.03 5.61
N GLY A 209 -3.45 14.50 6.24
CA GLY A 209 -4.11 13.26 5.83
C GLY A 209 -3.77 12.08 6.73
N ALA A 210 -4.81 11.50 7.34
CA ALA A 210 -4.73 10.38 8.29
C ALA A 210 -5.11 9.04 7.63
N GLY A 211 -4.80 8.87 6.35
CA GLY A 211 -4.81 7.57 5.67
C GLY A 211 -3.60 6.72 6.06
N PRO A 212 -3.43 5.51 5.46
CA PRO A 212 -2.33 4.60 5.78
C PRO A 212 -0.96 5.27 5.79
N ILE A 213 -0.58 5.97 4.71
CA ILE A 213 0.73 6.64 4.60
C ILE A 213 0.91 7.70 5.69
N GLY A 214 -0.13 8.52 5.93
CA GLY A 214 -0.06 9.57 6.96
C GLY A 214 0.12 9.01 8.36
N CYS A 215 -0.62 7.95 8.72
CA CYS A 215 -0.49 7.31 10.03
C CYS A 215 0.86 6.60 10.20
N GLU A 216 1.33 5.87 9.18
CA GLU A 216 2.64 5.22 9.18
C GLU A 216 3.76 6.24 9.38
N MET A 217 3.75 7.33 8.63
CA MET A 217 4.78 8.37 8.72
C MET A 217 4.68 9.17 10.01
N ALA A 218 3.46 9.47 10.50
CA ALA A 218 3.29 10.16 11.78
C ALA A 218 3.92 9.36 12.94
N GLN A 219 3.59 8.07 13.02
CA GLN A 219 4.19 7.20 14.03
C GLN A 219 5.71 7.07 13.87
N THR A 220 6.16 6.94 12.63
CA THR A 220 7.58 6.78 12.31
C THR A 220 8.38 8.00 12.76
N PHE A 221 8.00 9.21 12.35
CA PHE A 221 8.72 10.44 12.69
C PHE A 221 8.68 10.73 14.21
N ALA A 222 7.54 10.47 14.86
CA ALA A 222 7.42 10.62 16.31
C ALA A 222 8.37 9.65 17.05
N ARG A 223 8.41 8.40 16.64
CA ARG A 223 9.31 7.39 17.21
C ARG A 223 10.78 7.70 16.96
N LEU A 224 11.11 8.37 15.87
CA LEU A 224 12.48 8.82 15.57
C LEU A 224 12.86 10.13 16.26
N GLY A 225 11.91 10.85 16.89
CA GLY A 225 12.17 12.00 17.75
C GLY A 225 11.68 13.35 17.25
N SER A 226 10.89 13.41 16.16
CA SER A 226 10.21 14.64 15.72
C SER A 226 9.02 14.96 16.62
N GLU A 227 8.73 16.25 16.81
CA GLU A 227 7.42 16.73 17.23
C GLU A 227 6.47 16.63 16.02
N VAL A 228 5.44 15.78 16.11
CA VAL A 228 4.56 15.47 14.98
C VAL A 228 3.16 16.00 15.23
N THR A 229 2.63 16.75 14.25
CA THR A 229 1.20 17.10 14.18
C THR A 229 0.56 16.43 12.97
N LEU A 230 -0.41 15.54 13.23
CA LEU A 230 -1.22 14.87 12.20
C LEU A 230 -2.54 15.63 12.02
N PHE A 231 -2.72 16.26 10.86
CA PHE A 231 -3.95 16.97 10.51
C PHE A 231 -4.91 15.99 9.81
N THR A 232 -5.97 15.61 10.51
CA THR A 232 -7.01 14.74 9.98
C THR A 232 -8.20 15.54 9.45
N SER A 233 -9.06 14.92 8.66
CA SER A 233 -10.42 15.41 8.42
C SER A 233 -11.34 15.01 9.58
N SER A 234 -12.58 15.50 9.56
CA SER A 234 -13.63 15.08 10.51
C SER A 234 -13.91 13.56 10.51
N SER A 235 -13.37 12.84 9.53
CA SER A 235 -13.47 11.37 9.45
C SER A 235 -12.45 10.63 10.32
N GLY A 236 -11.53 11.34 10.98
CA GLY A 236 -10.57 10.78 11.93
C GLY A 236 -9.42 9.99 11.31
N VAL A 237 -8.85 9.11 12.12
CA VAL A 237 -7.70 8.24 11.77
C VAL A 237 -8.19 7.02 11.00
N LEU A 238 -7.51 6.68 9.90
CA LEU A 238 -7.84 5.54 9.03
C LEU A 238 -9.31 5.50 8.60
N PRO A 239 -9.85 6.54 7.96
CA PRO A 239 -11.29 6.72 7.74
C PRO A 239 -11.95 5.68 6.81
N LYS A 240 -11.17 4.80 6.18
CA LYS A 240 -11.67 3.71 5.33
C LYS A 240 -11.74 2.37 6.06
N GLU A 241 -11.13 2.28 7.24
CA GLU A 241 -11.11 1.10 8.09
C GLU A 241 -12.31 1.09 9.05
N ALA A 242 -12.44 0.02 9.85
CA ALA A 242 -13.44 -0.04 10.90
C ALA A 242 -13.21 1.08 11.94
N PRO A 243 -14.27 1.77 12.44
CA PRO A 243 -14.12 2.91 13.34
C PRO A 243 -13.32 2.60 14.62
N ASP A 244 -13.49 1.41 15.17
CA ASP A 244 -12.75 0.95 16.35
C ASP A 244 -11.26 0.70 16.03
N ALA A 245 -10.93 0.22 14.84
CA ALA A 245 -9.54 0.14 14.37
C ALA A 245 -8.90 1.54 14.32
N GLY A 246 -9.60 2.53 13.74
CA GLY A 246 -9.13 3.92 13.73
C GLY A 246 -8.95 4.49 15.13
N THR A 247 -9.83 4.16 16.08
CA THR A 247 -9.73 4.58 17.48
C THR A 247 -8.49 3.99 18.17
N ILE A 248 -8.23 2.70 18.00
CA ILE A 248 -7.05 2.03 18.56
C ILE A 248 -5.77 2.68 18.00
N ILE A 249 -5.69 2.85 16.68
CA ILE A 249 -4.49 3.45 16.05
C ILE A 249 -4.32 4.91 16.51
N GLY A 250 -5.39 5.68 16.61
CA GLY A 250 -5.34 7.06 17.14
C GLY A 250 -4.75 7.11 18.55
N ALA A 251 -5.17 6.20 19.44
CA ALA A 251 -4.62 6.11 20.79
C ALA A 251 -3.12 5.78 20.80
N HIS A 252 -2.68 4.84 19.97
CA HIS A 252 -1.25 4.49 19.83
C HIS A 252 -0.42 5.61 19.23
N LEU A 253 -0.95 6.36 18.25
CA LEU A 253 -0.28 7.55 17.72
C LEU A 253 -0.06 8.61 18.81
N VAL A 254 -1.09 8.88 19.61
CA VAL A 254 -0.99 9.82 20.75
C VAL A 254 -0.01 9.32 21.81
N HIS A 255 -0.02 8.02 22.12
CA HIS A 255 0.96 7.41 23.04
C HIS A 255 2.41 7.57 22.54
N ASP A 256 2.63 7.49 21.22
CA ASP A 256 3.92 7.71 20.59
C ASP A 256 4.31 9.22 20.49
N GLY A 257 3.46 10.14 20.95
CA GLY A 257 3.71 11.57 20.99
C GLY A 257 3.17 12.37 19.80
N VAL A 258 2.29 11.78 18.98
CA VAL A 258 1.66 12.50 17.87
C VAL A 258 0.49 13.36 18.37
N THR A 259 0.50 14.65 18.04
CA THR A 259 -0.66 15.54 18.20
C THR A 259 -1.61 15.35 17.03
N ILE A 260 -2.88 15.02 17.29
CA ILE A 260 -3.90 14.81 16.26
C ILE A 260 -4.89 15.96 16.27
N LEU A 261 -5.04 16.65 15.12
CA LEU A 261 -5.96 17.79 14.95
C LEU A 261 -6.92 17.54 13.78
N ASP A 262 -8.22 17.77 13.99
CA ASP A 262 -9.26 17.53 12.97
C ASP A 262 -9.45 18.74 12.03
N SER A 263 -8.37 19.39 11.65
CA SER A 263 -8.37 20.59 10.82
C SER A 263 -7.89 20.38 9.38
N GLY A 264 -7.52 19.14 9.03
CA GLY A 264 -6.85 18.85 7.75
C GLY A 264 -7.56 19.33 6.48
N SER A 265 -8.90 19.37 6.49
CA SER A 265 -9.69 19.89 5.36
C SER A 265 -9.86 21.43 5.38
N ASN A 266 -9.51 22.08 6.49
CA ASN A 266 -9.72 23.50 6.73
C ASN A 266 -8.42 24.27 6.98
N LEU A 267 -7.28 23.67 6.64
CA LEU A 267 -5.99 24.33 6.79
C LEU A 267 -5.81 25.47 5.83
N SER A 268 -5.22 26.55 6.32
CA SER A 268 -4.53 27.55 5.52
C SER A 268 -3.04 27.55 5.90
N LEU A 269 -2.21 27.65 4.90
CA LEU A 269 -0.75 27.50 5.02
C LEU A 269 -0.10 28.84 4.67
N LYS A 270 0.95 29.20 5.40
CA LYS A 270 1.78 30.37 5.09
C LYS A 270 3.25 30.06 5.34
N SER A 271 4.11 30.62 4.51
CA SER A 271 5.54 30.60 4.77
C SER A 271 5.85 31.44 6.02
N GLY A 272 6.52 30.81 6.98
CA GLY A 272 6.97 31.43 8.22
C GLY A 272 8.44 31.86 8.17
N GLY A 273 8.94 32.43 9.26
CA GLY A 273 10.35 32.77 9.38
C GLY A 273 11.27 31.55 9.40
N GLY A 274 12.44 31.65 8.75
CA GLY A 274 13.46 30.59 8.78
C GLY A 274 13.10 29.32 8.02
N GLY A 275 12.16 29.40 7.04
CA GLY A 275 11.74 28.24 6.24
C GLY A 275 10.69 27.36 6.92
N SER A 276 10.13 27.80 8.06
CA SER A 276 9.00 27.12 8.71
C SER A 276 7.68 27.38 7.97
N ILE A 277 6.67 26.60 8.29
CA ILE A 277 5.32 26.68 7.73
C ILE A 277 4.34 26.89 8.87
N GLU A 278 3.53 27.94 8.80
CA GLU A 278 2.41 28.18 9.69
C GLU A 278 1.16 27.49 9.17
N CYS A 279 0.59 26.60 9.97
CA CYS A 279 -0.64 25.88 9.69
C CYS A 279 -1.76 26.41 10.58
N ARG A 280 -2.82 27.00 10.01
CA ARG A 280 -3.97 27.56 10.76
C ARG A 280 -5.25 26.85 10.39
N ASP A 281 -6.10 26.58 11.37
CA ASP A 281 -7.47 26.13 11.14
C ASP A 281 -8.34 27.35 10.79
N LYS A 282 -8.91 27.38 9.59
CA LYS A 282 -9.82 28.44 9.14
C LYS A 282 -11.10 28.54 9.96
N ARG A 283 -11.48 27.48 10.69
CA ARG A 283 -12.66 27.46 11.57
C ARG A 283 -12.43 28.24 12.86
N ASP A 284 -11.17 28.38 13.30
CA ASP A 284 -10.77 29.15 14.47
C ASP A 284 -9.57 30.06 14.16
N PRO A 285 -9.81 31.21 13.48
CA PRO A 285 -8.75 32.15 13.11
C PRO A 285 -8.03 32.77 14.31
N GLY A 286 -8.64 32.73 15.51
CA GLY A 286 -8.06 33.25 16.76
C GLY A 286 -7.13 32.28 17.46
N ALA A 287 -7.14 31.00 17.10
CA ALA A 287 -6.22 30.04 17.65
C ALA A 287 -4.79 30.27 17.18
N PRO A 288 -3.77 29.94 18.00
CA PRO A 288 -2.38 30.00 17.57
C PRO A 288 -2.15 29.05 16.40
N ALA A 289 -1.29 29.47 15.45
CA ALA A 289 -0.87 28.60 14.36
C ALA A 289 0.00 27.47 14.90
N VAL A 290 -0.16 26.29 14.33
CA VAL A 290 0.83 25.22 14.45
C VAL A 290 1.99 25.52 13.51
N VAL A 291 3.20 25.62 14.06
CA VAL A 291 4.40 25.94 13.27
C VAL A 291 5.23 24.67 13.10
N VAL A 292 5.49 24.32 11.85
CA VAL A 292 6.26 23.12 11.49
C VAL A 292 7.46 23.47 10.60
N ASP A 293 8.50 22.65 10.63
CA ASP A 293 9.70 22.85 9.82
C ASP A 293 9.58 22.15 8.46
N LYS A 294 8.77 21.09 8.40
CA LYS A 294 8.40 20.39 7.17
C LYS A 294 6.92 20.00 7.21
N LEU A 295 6.29 19.98 6.03
CA LEU A 295 4.91 19.55 5.85
C LEU A 295 4.86 18.38 4.87
N LEU A 296 4.33 17.24 5.30
CA LEU A 296 4.08 16.08 4.42
C LEU A 296 2.59 16.06 4.02
N VAL A 297 2.33 16.02 2.72
CA VAL A 297 0.97 15.90 2.17
C VAL A 297 0.70 14.46 1.75
N ALA A 298 -0.24 13.78 2.45
CA ALA A 298 -0.58 12.37 2.32
C ALA A 298 -2.09 12.12 2.13
N VAL A 299 -2.76 12.95 1.30
CA VAL A 299 -4.24 12.99 1.17
C VAL A 299 -4.81 12.10 0.08
N GLY A 300 -3.99 11.35 -0.65
CA GLY A 300 -4.43 10.43 -1.69
C GLY A 300 -3.55 10.45 -2.92
N ARG A 301 -4.01 9.75 -3.96
CA ARG A 301 -3.25 9.54 -5.19
C ARG A 301 -4.13 9.87 -6.41
N ALA A 302 -3.53 10.43 -7.44
CA ALA A 302 -4.15 10.75 -8.72
C ALA A 302 -3.55 9.87 -9.82
N PRO A 303 -4.37 9.18 -10.64
CA PRO A 303 -3.89 8.30 -11.69
C PRO A 303 -3.10 9.06 -12.76
N ASN A 304 -2.05 8.43 -13.28
CA ASN A 304 -1.20 9.01 -14.34
C ASN A 304 -1.83 8.73 -15.71
N VAL A 305 -2.67 9.64 -16.19
CA VAL A 305 -3.41 9.52 -17.47
C VAL A 305 -3.06 10.61 -18.49
N ASN A 306 -2.30 11.63 -18.10
CA ASN A 306 -2.03 12.78 -18.95
C ASN A 306 -0.81 12.58 -19.85
N GLY A 307 -0.83 13.18 -21.06
CA GLY A 307 0.32 13.25 -21.97
C GLY A 307 0.67 11.93 -22.66
N MET A 308 -0.23 10.95 -22.66
CA MET A 308 0.03 9.63 -23.26
C MET A 308 -0.72 9.39 -24.58
N GLY A 309 -1.45 10.36 -25.11
CA GLY A 309 -2.22 10.16 -26.35
C GLY A 309 -3.33 9.09 -26.20
N LEU A 310 -4.06 9.09 -25.07
CA LEU A 310 -5.11 8.10 -24.81
C LEU A 310 -6.31 8.27 -25.75
N GLU A 311 -6.62 9.50 -26.13
CA GLU A 311 -7.65 9.86 -27.09
C GLU A 311 -7.35 9.29 -28.47
N GLU A 312 -6.10 9.43 -28.94
CA GLU A 312 -5.60 8.92 -30.22
C GLU A 312 -5.64 7.38 -30.25
N ALA A 313 -5.48 6.76 -29.06
CA ALA A 313 -5.62 5.32 -28.90
C ALA A 313 -7.09 4.84 -28.82
N GLY A 314 -8.05 5.74 -28.70
CA GLY A 314 -9.47 5.40 -28.44
C GLY A 314 -9.70 4.80 -27.06
N VAL A 315 -8.95 5.25 -26.06
CA VAL A 315 -9.03 4.81 -24.66
C VAL A 315 -9.79 5.85 -23.84
N ALA A 316 -10.91 5.44 -23.24
CA ALA A 316 -11.66 6.29 -22.32
C ALA A 316 -10.97 6.36 -20.95
N PHE A 317 -10.92 7.57 -20.39
CA PHE A 317 -10.37 7.84 -19.07
C PHE A 317 -11.03 9.06 -18.42
N GLY A 318 -10.86 9.18 -17.12
CA GLY A 318 -11.40 10.30 -16.34
C GLY A 318 -10.57 10.57 -15.07
N LYS A 319 -11.15 11.30 -14.12
CA LYS A 319 -10.51 11.60 -12.82
C LYS A 319 -10.17 10.35 -12.00
N SER A 320 -10.91 9.27 -12.20
CA SER A 320 -10.68 7.97 -11.54
C SER A 320 -9.67 7.08 -12.26
N GLY A 321 -9.10 7.53 -13.38
CA GLY A 321 -8.12 6.80 -14.17
C GLY A 321 -8.65 6.27 -15.50
N VAL A 322 -7.95 5.28 -16.05
CA VAL A 322 -8.32 4.59 -17.29
C VAL A 322 -9.56 3.72 -17.04
N GLU A 323 -10.59 3.85 -17.89
CA GLU A 323 -11.79 3.03 -17.80
C GLU A 323 -11.53 1.62 -18.31
N VAL A 324 -11.83 0.63 -17.48
CA VAL A 324 -11.69 -0.80 -17.82
C VAL A 324 -12.95 -1.58 -17.46
N ASN A 325 -13.18 -2.66 -18.20
CA ASN A 325 -14.18 -3.66 -17.82
C ASN A 325 -13.60 -4.65 -16.80
N ASP A 326 -14.41 -5.61 -16.35
CA ASP A 326 -14.01 -6.63 -15.36
C ASP A 326 -12.85 -7.54 -15.83
N TYR A 327 -12.52 -7.51 -17.11
CA TYR A 327 -11.38 -8.23 -17.70
C TYR A 327 -10.11 -7.37 -17.83
N LEU A 328 -10.12 -6.16 -17.24
CA LEU A 328 -9.05 -5.15 -17.32
C LEU A 328 -8.80 -4.63 -18.75
N GLN A 329 -9.79 -4.76 -19.65
CA GLN A 329 -9.73 -4.29 -21.02
C GLN A 329 -10.36 -2.91 -21.11
N THR A 330 -9.70 -1.99 -21.81
CA THR A 330 -10.18 -0.63 -22.07
C THR A 330 -11.25 -0.59 -23.17
N THR A 331 -11.72 0.60 -23.53
CA THR A 331 -12.59 0.82 -24.69
C THR A 331 -11.93 0.38 -26.01
N ASN A 332 -10.59 0.49 -26.12
CA ASN A 332 -9.85 -0.13 -27.20
C ASN A 332 -9.54 -1.59 -26.85
N LYS A 333 -10.12 -2.53 -27.56
CA LYS A 333 -9.98 -3.99 -27.33
C LYS A 333 -8.56 -4.54 -27.45
N ARG A 334 -7.60 -3.74 -27.92
CA ARG A 334 -6.19 -4.09 -27.99
C ARG A 334 -5.44 -3.66 -26.73
N ILE A 335 -6.00 -2.73 -25.96
CA ILE A 335 -5.35 -2.06 -24.84
C ILE A 335 -6.00 -2.48 -23.51
N TYR A 336 -5.18 -2.82 -22.55
CA TYR A 336 -5.53 -3.17 -21.18
C TYR A 336 -4.94 -2.14 -20.22
N ALA A 337 -5.44 -2.08 -18.99
CA ALA A 337 -4.79 -1.32 -17.94
C ALA A 337 -4.74 -2.13 -16.63
N ALA A 338 -3.71 -1.90 -15.81
CA ALA A 338 -3.52 -2.56 -14.52
C ALA A 338 -2.82 -1.67 -13.50
N GLY A 339 -3.10 -1.89 -12.23
CA GLY A 339 -2.55 -1.12 -11.11
C GLY A 339 -3.32 0.17 -10.84
N ASP A 340 -2.65 1.11 -10.17
CA ASP A 340 -3.25 2.34 -9.64
C ASP A 340 -3.88 3.24 -10.72
N VAL A 341 -3.47 3.09 -11.97
CA VAL A 341 -3.99 3.87 -13.09
C VAL A 341 -5.45 3.59 -13.41
N CYS A 342 -6.01 2.45 -12.99
CA CYS A 342 -7.37 2.02 -13.33
C CYS A 342 -8.14 1.37 -12.17
N SER A 343 -7.56 1.30 -10.97
CA SER A 343 -8.13 0.55 -9.84
C SER A 343 -8.30 1.40 -8.58
N ARG A 344 -9.39 1.13 -7.84
CA ARG A 344 -9.55 1.64 -6.47
C ARG A 344 -8.57 0.99 -5.47
N PHE A 345 -8.04 -0.19 -5.80
CA PHE A 345 -7.06 -0.91 -5.00
C PHE A 345 -5.65 -0.51 -5.43
N GLN A 346 -5.11 0.51 -4.78
CA GLN A 346 -3.80 1.09 -5.07
C GLN A 346 -2.72 0.40 -4.23
N PHE A 347 -2.55 -0.92 -4.44
CA PHE A 347 -1.62 -1.77 -3.71
C PHE A 347 -0.72 -2.54 -4.66
N THR A 348 0.55 -2.72 -4.28
CA THR A 348 1.56 -3.44 -5.06
C THR A 348 1.12 -4.86 -5.42
N HIS A 349 0.62 -5.63 -4.45
CA HIS A 349 0.14 -6.99 -4.68
C HIS A 349 -1.15 -7.05 -5.53
N ALA A 350 -2.03 -6.05 -5.43
CA ALA A 350 -3.17 -5.94 -6.34
C ALA A 350 -2.70 -5.69 -7.78
N ALA A 351 -1.73 -4.80 -7.98
CA ALA A 351 -1.15 -4.51 -9.29
C ALA A 351 -0.47 -5.74 -9.92
N ASP A 352 0.24 -6.57 -9.12
CA ASP A 352 0.81 -7.86 -9.56
C ASP A 352 -0.29 -8.80 -10.06
N PHE A 353 -1.33 -9.07 -9.28
CA PHE A 353 -2.39 -10.00 -9.67
C PHE A 353 -3.24 -9.48 -10.83
N MET A 354 -3.43 -8.16 -10.94
CA MET A 354 -4.04 -7.54 -12.12
C MET A 354 -3.17 -7.77 -13.37
N ALA A 355 -1.85 -7.61 -13.28
CA ALA A 355 -0.94 -7.88 -14.38
C ALA A 355 -1.02 -9.34 -14.86
N ARG A 356 -1.06 -10.32 -13.94
CA ARG A 356 -1.25 -11.75 -14.25
C ARG A 356 -2.60 -12.00 -14.95
N THR A 357 -3.65 -11.28 -14.53
CA THR A 357 -4.98 -11.31 -15.16
C THR A 357 -4.90 -10.77 -16.59
N VAL A 358 -4.21 -9.65 -16.80
CA VAL A 358 -3.99 -9.05 -18.14
C VAL A 358 -3.22 -10.00 -19.05
N ILE A 359 -2.11 -10.59 -18.60
CA ILE A 359 -1.32 -11.56 -19.37
C ILE A 359 -2.24 -12.67 -19.92
N ARG A 360 -3.03 -13.29 -19.03
CA ARG A 360 -3.95 -14.38 -19.39
C ARG A 360 -5.01 -13.92 -20.39
N ASN A 361 -5.59 -12.74 -20.17
CA ASN A 361 -6.68 -12.23 -21.02
C ASN A 361 -6.18 -11.71 -22.37
N ALA A 362 -5.07 -10.96 -22.38
CA ALA A 362 -4.54 -10.30 -23.54
C ALA A 362 -3.87 -11.27 -24.53
N LEU A 363 -3.02 -12.20 -24.03
CA LEU A 363 -2.20 -13.07 -24.87
C LEU A 363 -2.86 -14.43 -25.13
N PHE A 364 -3.66 -14.96 -24.20
CA PHE A 364 -4.18 -16.32 -24.26
C PHE A 364 -5.71 -16.37 -24.34
N LYS A 365 -6.38 -15.25 -24.68
CA LYS A 365 -7.84 -15.14 -24.79
C LYS A 365 -8.59 -15.65 -23.54
N GLY A 366 -7.97 -15.49 -22.38
CA GLY A 366 -8.56 -15.84 -21.08
C GLY A 366 -9.77 -14.96 -20.75
N ARG A 367 -10.52 -15.36 -19.73
CA ARG A 367 -11.67 -14.62 -19.20
C ARG A 367 -11.58 -14.48 -17.67
N SER A 368 -10.39 -14.23 -17.17
CA SER A 368 -10.18 -13.96 -15.74
C SER A 368 -10.75 -12.59 -15.38
N LYS A 369 -11.50 -12.53 -14.30
CA LYS A 369 -12.19 -11.32 -13.84
C LYS A 369 -11.43 -10.69 -12.68
N MET A 370 -11.36 -9.35 -12.68
CA MET A 370 -10.85 -8.57 -11.55
C MET A 370 -11.70 -8.77 -10.29
N SER A 371 -13.02 -8.82 -10.45
CA SER A 371 -13.98 -9.05 -9.35
C SER A 371 -13.84 -10.41 -8.67
N GLY A 372 -13.11 -11.36 -9.26
CA GLY A 372 -12.78 -12.65 -8.66
C GLY A 372 -11.52 -12.65 -7.78
N LEU A 373 -10.80 -11.54 -7.70
CA LEU A 373 -9.61 -11.43 -6.87
C LEU A 373 -9.98 -11.14 -5.42
N VAL A 374 -9.43 -11.92 -4.50
CA VAL A 374 -9.45 -11.64 -3.07
C VAL A 374 -8.24 -10.76 -2.77
N ILE A 375 -8.48 -9.47 -2.50
CA ILE A 375 -7.42 -8.47 -2.32
C ILE A 375 -7.40 -8.03 -0.86
N PRO A 376 -6.43 -8.48 -0.04
CA PRO A 376 -6.21 -7.94 1.30
C PRO A 376 -5.45 -6.62 1.22
N TRP A 377 -5.47 -5.83 2.30
CA TRP A 377 -4.56 -4.71 2.48
C TRP A 377 -4.14 -4.58 3.94
N ALA A 378 -3.05 -3.87 4.17
CA ALA A 378 -2.53 -3.60 5.51
C ALA A 378 -1.96 -2.19 5.62
N THR A 379 -2.12 -1.60 6.81
CA THR A 379 -1.45 -0.39 7.27
C THR A 379 -0.43 -0.80 8.32
N TYR A 380 0.81 -0.40 8.16
CA TYR A 380 1.95 -0.86 8.95
C TYR A 380 2.29 0.08 10.11
N THR A 381 1.24 0.52 10.81
CA THR A 381 1.35 1.15 12.13
C THR A 381 1.66 0.08 13.19
N SER A 382 1.82 0.49 14.45
CA SER A 382 1.95 -0.41 15.59
C SER A 382 0.85 -0.07 16.61
N PRO A 383 -0.18 -0.95 16.76
CA PRO A 383 -0.39 -2.19 16.02
C PRO A 383 -0.68 -1.98 14.53
N GLU A 384 -0.54 -3.05 13.72
CA GLU A 384 -0.93 -3.04 12.31
C GLU A 384 -2.44 -3.18 12.17
N VAL A 385 -2.99 -2.65 11.07
CA VAL A 385 -4.39 -2.87 10.66
C VAL A 385 -4.40 -3.57 9.32
N ALA A 386 -5.05 -4.72 9.24
CA ALA A 386 -5.22 -5.45 7.98
C ALA A 386 -6.69 -5.77 7.73
N HIS A 387 -7.07 -5.78 6.46
CA HIS A 387 -8.43 -6.08 6.05
C HIS A 387 -8.48 -6.88 4.75
N VAL A 388 -9.54 -7.67 4.57
CA VAL A 388 -9.87 -8.34 3.31
C VAL A 388 -11.39 -8.40 3.14
N GLY A 389 -11.86 -8.18 1.93
CA GLY A 389 -13.29 -8.23 1.58
C GLY A 389 -13.94 -6.85 1.38
N PRO A 390 -15.27 -6.74 1.49
CA PRO A 390 -15.99 -5.47 1.49
C PRO A 390 -15.52 -4.54 2.60
N THR A 391 -15.43 -3.24 2.31
CA THR A 391 -15.04 -2.22 3.29
C THR A 391 -16.02 -2.17 4.47
N SER A 392 -15.60 -1.61 5.63
CA SER A 392 -16.47 -1.44 6.80
C SER A 392 -17.80 -0.77 6.43
N LYS A 393 -17.77 0.29 5.63
CA LYS A 393 -18.98 0.98 5.16
C LYS A 393 -19.89 0.09 4.29
N GLU A 394 -19.31 -0.76 3.44
CA GLU A 394 -20.05 -1.71 2.61
C GLU A 394 -20.67 -2.82 3.50
N LEU A 395 -19.94 -3.30 4.51
CA LEU A 395 -20.44 -4.28 5.50
C LEU A 395 -21.60 -3.70 6.30
N ASP A 396 -21.46 -2.48 6.83
CA ASP A 396 -22.51 -1.81 7.61
C ASP A 396 -23.81 -1.63 6.81
N SER A 397 -23.70 -1.30 5.51
CA SER A 397 -24.86 -1.17 4.63
C SER A 397 -25.60 -2.49 4.38
N ARG A 398 -24.94 -3.62 4.62
CA ARG A 398 -25.41 -4.99 4.36
C ARG A 398 -25.35 -5.87 5.62
N LYS A 399 -25.33 -5.28 6.81
CA LYS A 399 -25.13 -5.98 8.09
C LYS A 399 -26.04 -7.20 8.31
N ASP A 400 -27.26 -7.18 7.76
CA ASP A 400 -28.21 -8.28 7.91
C ASP A 400 -27.85 -9.52 7.07
N GLU A 401 -26.86 -9.43 6.16
CA GLU A 401 -26.40 -10.52 5.32
C GLU A 401 -25.24 -11.32 5.95
N PHE A 402 -24.69 -10.83 7.08
CA PHE A 402 -23.50 -11.40 7.70
C PHE A 402 -23.73 -11.74 9.17
N ASP A 403 -23.00 -12.76 9.64
CA ASP A 403 -22.75 -13.01 11.06
C ASP A 403 -21.30 -12.59 11.37
N GLU A 404 -21.07 -11.92 12.50
CA GLU A 404 -19.78 -11.38 12.94
C GLU A 404 -19.22 -12.18 14.11
N PHE A 405 -17.91 -12.49 14.06
CA PHE A 405 -17.17 -13.18 15.10
C PHE A 405 -15.92 -12.40 15.45
N THR A 406 -15.90 -11.81 16.64
CA THR A 406 -14.79 -10.98 17.13
C THR A 406 -14.07 -11.65 18.28
N VAL A 407 -12.74 -11.65 18.23
CA VAL A 407 -11.83 -12.12 19.26
C VAL A 407 -10.91 -10.97 19.64
N ASP A 408 -11.00 -10.50 20.89
CA ASP A 408 -10.10 -9.46 21.40
C ASP A 408 -8.70 -10.05 21.63
N MET A 409 -7.66 -9.29 21.25
CA MET A 409 -6.27 -9.74 21.44
C MET A 409 -5.90 -9.91 22.91
N SER A 410 -6.57 -9.21 23.82
CA SER A 410 -6.46 -9.42 25.27
C SER A 410 -6.85 -10.81 25.77
N SER A 411 -7.52 -11.61 24.94
CA SER A 411 -7.87 -13.01 25.20
C SER A 411 -6.92 -14.02 24.51
N VAL A 412 -5.88 -13.53 23.85
CA VAL A 412 -4.91 -14.35 23.12
C VAL A 412 -3.61 -14.43 23.91
N ASP A 413 -3.24 -15.63 24.35
CA ASP A 413 -2.11 -15.83 25.27
C ASP A 413 -0.81 -15.25 24.73
N ARG A 414 -0.51 -15.40 23.44
CA ARG A 414 0.68 -14.83 22.82
C ARG A 414 0.69 -13.30 22.87
N ALA A 415 -0.44 -12.65 22.66
CA ALA A 415 -0.56 -11.20 22.77
C ALA A 415 -0.32 -10.73 24.20
N ILE A 416 -0.86 -11.46 25.18
CA ILE A 416 -0.64 -11.20 26.61
C ILE A 416 0.83 -11.33 26.97
N LEU A 417 1.51 -12.41 26.54
CA LEU A 417 2.92 -12.65 26.81
C LEU A 417 3.85 -11.61 26.22
N GLU A 418 3.46 -10.99 25.10
CA GLU A 418 4.23 -9.95 24.41
C GLU A 418 3.81 -8.51 24.81
N GLY A 419 2.73 -8.36 25.60
CA GLY A 419 2.18 -7.05 25.96
C GLY A 419 1.45 -6.33 24.83
N ASP A 420 1.10 -7.04 23.74
CA ASP A 420 0.46 -6.53 22.52
C ASP A 420 -1.05 -6.86 22.53
N THR A 421 -1.76 -6.42 23.57
CA THR A 421 -3.15 -6.82 23.83
C THR A 421 -4.19 -5.91 23.17
N ASP A 422 -3.78 -4.75 22.66
CA ASP A 422 -4.68 -3.80 22.02
C ASP A 422 -4.98 -4.20 20.59
N GLY A 423 -6.23 -4.59 20.36
CA GLY A 423 -6.68 -4.99 19.03
C GLY A 423 -7.66 -6.14 19.03
N PHE A 424 -7.97 -6.62 17.85
CA PHE A 424 -8.94 -7.69 17.65
C PHE A 424 -8.74 -8.42 16.31
N VAL A 425 -9.30 -9.62 16.23
CA VAL A 425 -9.59 -10.33 14.98
C VAL A 425 -11.10 -10.39 14.82
N ARG A 426 -11.63 -9.81 13.75
CA ARG A 426 -13.05 -9.81 13.41
C ARG A 426 -13.27 -10.45 12.06
N ILE A 427 -14.09 -11.49 12.00
CA ILE A 427 -14.39 -12.23 10.77
C ILE A 427 -15.89 -12.17 10.52
N PHE A 428 -16.24 -11.81 9.29
CA PHE A 428 -17.62 -11.78 8.80
C PHE A 428 -17.86 -12.99 7.91
N VAL A 429 -18.90 -13.75 8.22
CA VAL A 429 -19.34 -14.87 7.37
C VAL A 429 -20.71 -14.59 6.80
N LYS A 430 -21.02 -15.16 5.65
CA LYS A 430 -22.35 -15.09 5.07
C LYS A 430 -23.36 -15.72 6.04
N LYS A 431 -24.45 -15.01 6.35
CA LYS A 431 -25.48 -15.44 7.28
C LYS A 431 -25.98 -16.86 6.97
N GLY A 432 -26.02 -17.69 7.99
CA GLY A 432 -26.43 -19.09 7.88
C GLY A 432 -25.40 -20.01 7.20
N SER A 433 -24.16 -19.55 7.03
CA SER A 433 -23.05 -20.28 6.40
C SER A 433 -21.74 -19.99 7.15
N ASP A 434 -20.70 -20.78 6.89
CA ASP A 434 -19.35 -20.50 7.36
C ASP A 434 -18.46 -19.85 6.28
N LYS A 435 -19.06 -19.46 5.15
CA LYS A 435 -18.33 -18.81 4.07
C LYS A 435 -17.84 -17.45 4.52
N ILE A 436 -16.52 -17.27 4.54
CA ILE A 436 -15.90 -16.00 4.93
C ILE A 436 -16.11 -14.98 3.80
N GLU A 437 -16.63 -13.82 4.15
CA GLU A 437 -16.86 -12.71 3.22
C GLU A 437 -15.92 -11.53 3.48
N ALA A 438 -15.51 -11.30 4.74
CA ALA A 438 -14.54 -10.27 5.10
C ALA A 438 -13.83 -10.60 6.42
N ALA A 439 -12.70 -9.94 6.64
CA ALA A 439 -12.05 -9.90 7.95
C ALA A 439 -11.30 -8.58 8.16
N THR A 440 -11.30 -8.12 9.43
CA THR A 440 -10.47 -7.02 9.92
C THR A 440 -9.61 -7.53 11.06
N ILE A 441 -8.32 -7.27 11.02
CA ILE A 441 -7.36 -7.63 12.06
C ILE A 441 -6.62 -6.37 12.50
N VAL A 442 -6.67 -6.09 13.79
CA VAL A 442 -5.82 -5.07 14.44
C VAL A 442 -4.94 -5.82 15.43
N ALA A 443 -3.68 -5.97 15.12
CA ALA A 443 -2.74 -6.74 15.93
C ALA A 443 -1.29 -6.49 15.46
N LYS A 444 -0.32 -6.94 16.25
CA LYS A 444 1.05 -7.09 15.77
C LYS A 444 1.09 -8.09 14.62
N ASN A 445 1.76 -7.74 13.52
CA ASN A 445 1.85 -8.56 12.30
C ASN A 445 0.47 -8.87 11.66
N ALA A 446 -0.51 -7.97 11.73
CA ALA A 446 -1.82 -8.17 11.12
C ALA A 446 -1.71 -8.39 9.60
N GLY A 447 -0.72 -7.77 8.94
CA GLY A 447 -0.42 -7.96 7.52
C GLY A 447 -0.05 -9.40 7.17
N ASP A 448 0.67 -10.10 8.06
CA ASP A 448 0.97 -11.52 7.90
C ASP A 448 -0.26 -12.40 8.24
N LEU A 449 -0.97 -12.06 9.31
CA LEU A 449 -2.14 -12.81 9.79
C LEU A 449 -3.29 -12.82 8.77
N ILE A 450 -3.56 -11.71 8.09
CA ILE A 450 -4.65 -11.59 7.12
C ILE A 450 -4.47 -12.56 5.94
N SER A 451 -3.23 -12.98 5.66
CA SER A 451 -2.90 -13.92 4.59
C SER A 451 -3.57 -15.28 4.79
N GLN A 452 -3.74 -15.74 6.04
CA GLN A 452 -4.46 -16.99 6.35
C GLN A 452 -5.94 -16.88 5.95
N VAL A 453 -6.57 -15.75 6.25
CA VAL A 453 -7.97 -15.51 5.90
C VAL A 453 -8.12 -15.38 4.38
N SER A 454 -7.22 -14.62 3.73
CA SER A 454 -7.23 -14.43 2.27
C SER A 454 -7.04 -15.76 1.53
N GLN A 455 -6.18 -16.63 2.04
CA GLN A 455 -5.97 -17.99 1.51
C GLN A 455 -7.24 -18.83 1.66
N ALA A 456 -7.89 -18.78 2.83
CA ALA A 456 -9.14 -19.50 3.08
C ALA A 456 -10.25 -19.02 2.14
N MET A 457 -10.42 -17.70 1.98
CA MET A 457 -11.39 -17.10 1.06
C MET A 457 -11.12 -17.52 -0.39
N THR A 458 -9.87 -17.48 -0.83
CA THR A 458 -9.47 -17.84 -2.20
C THR A 458 -9.72 -19.31 -2.49
N ALA A 459 -9.49 -20.19 -1.50
CA ALA A 459 -9.69 -21.63 -1.62
C ALA A 459 -11.15 -22.08 -1.31
N GLY A 460 -12.04 -21.14 -0.93
CA GLY A 460 -13.42 -21.46 -0.53
C GLY A 460 -13.52 -22.24 0.79
N ILE A 461 -12.53 -22.10 1.66
CA ILE A 461 -12.50 -22.70 2.99
C ILE A 461 -13.33 -21.85 3.95
N GLY A 462 -14.29 -22.48 4.63
CA GLY A 462 -15.14 -21.80 5.60
C GLY A 462 -14.53 -21.68 7.00
N LEU A 463 -15.09 -20.79 7.80
CA LEU A 463 -14.62 -20.50 9.17
C LEU A 463 -14.70 -21.73 10.09
N GLY A 464 -15.68 -22.62 9.86
CA GLY A 464 -15.79 -23.90 10.58
C GLY A 464 -14.61 -24.84 10.34
N THR A 465 -14.04 -24.83 9.14
CA THR A 465 -12.84 -25.62 8.81
C THR A 465 -11.61 -25.04 9.51
N ILE A 466 -11.49 -23.71 9.58
CA ILE A 466 -10.40 -23.04 10.30
C ILE A 466 -10.40 -23.44 11.78
N ALA A 467 -11.58 -23.52 12.42
CA ALA A 467 -11.71 -23.97 13.80
C ALA A 467 -11.17 -25.40 14.01
N GLY A 468 -11.29 -26.26 13.00
CA GLY A 468 -10.77 -27.64 13.03
C GLY A 468 -9.29 -27.76 12.68
N THR A 469 -8.63 -26.66 12.29
CA THR A 469 -7.21 -26.67 11.91
C THR A 469 -6.34 -26.47 13.15
N ILE A 470 -5.35 -27.35 13.32
CA ILE A 470 -4.39 -27.24 14.44
C ILE A 470 -3.44 -26.06 14.15
N SER A 471 -3.44 -25.10 15.05
CA SER A 471 -2.48 -23.97 15.03
C SER A 471 -1.41 -24.18 16.09
N PRO A 472 -0.16 -23.80 15.83
CA PRO A 472 0.88 -23.83 16.86
C PRO A 472 0.50 -22.92 18.06
N TYR A 473 0.86 -23.35 19.27
CA TYR A 473 0.60 -22.63 20.50
C TYR A 473 1.91 -22.32 21.23
N PRO A 474 2.09 -21.11 21.79
CA PRO A 474 1.21 -19.94 21.64
C PRO A 474 1.60 -19.10 20.40
N THR A 475 0.60 -18.68 19.64
CA THR A 475 0.78 -17.77 18.49
C THR A 475 -0.35 -16.75 18.38
N GLN A 476 -0.12 -15.62 17.72
CA GLN A 476 -1.19 -14.65 17.45
C GLN A 476 -2.21 -15.20 16.43
N GLY A 477 -1.78 -16.09 15.52
CA GLY A 477 -2.66 -16.78 14.56
C GLY A 477 -3.76 -17.63 15.20
N GLU A 478 -3.59 -18.01 16.49
CA GLU A 478 -4.65 -18.67 17.26
C GLU A 478 -5.93 -17.83 17.36
N SER A 479 -5.85 -16.51 17.29
CA SER A 479 -7.01 -15.62 17.29
C SER A 479 -7.97 -15.91 16.15
N ILE A 480 -7.47 -16.25 14.96
CA ILE A 480 -8.28 -16.62 13.78
C ILE A 480 -9.00 -17.94 14.04
N ARG A 481 -8.31 -18.94 14.62
CA ARG A 481 -8.92 -20.20 15.02
C ARG A 481 -9.98 -19.99 16.11
N LYS A 482 -9.73 -19.14 17.12
CA LYS A 482 -10.69 -18.80 18.17
C LYS A 482 -11.98 -18.17 17.60
N ALA A 483 -11.87 -17.32 16.55
CA ALA A 483 -13.05 -16.82 15.83
C ALA A 483 -13.87 -17.98 15.21
N GLY A 484 -13.20 -18.98 14.67
CA GLY A 484 -13.84 -20.21 14.21
C GLY A 484 -14.52 -21.02 15.33
N ASP A 485 -13.92 -21.05 16.52
CA ASP A 485 -14.55 -21.67 17.69
C ASP A 485 -15.82 -20.94 18.10
N LEU A 486 -15.83 -19.58 18.05
CA LEU A 486 -17.04 -18.78 18.31
C LEU A 486 -18.14 -19.14 17.31
N TYR A 487 -17.81 -19.25 16.00
CA TYR A 487 -18.76 -19.71 15.00
C TYR A 487 -19.31 -21.11 15.33
N ASN A 488 -18.45 -22.08 15.66
CA ASN A 488 -18.89 -23.44 15.98
C ASN A 488 -19.81 -23.49 17.22
N ARG A 489 -19.61 -22.61 18.21
CA ARG A 489 -20.50 -22.50 19.38
C ARG A 489 -21.93 -22.13 18.99
N THR A 490 -22.15 -21.36 17.93
CA THR A 490 -23.51 -21.03 17.48
C THR A 490 -24.30 -22.24 16.97
N LYS A 491 -23.60 -23.31 16.56
CA LYS A 491 -24.23 -24.58 16.15
C LYS A 491 -24.80 -25.38 17.33
N LEU A 492 -24.34 -25.09 18.55
CA LEU A 492 -24.86 -25.73 19.75
C LEU A 492 -26.16 -25.04 20.19
N THR A 493 -27.19 -25.16 19.35
CA THR A 493 -28.51 -24.65 19.66
C THR A 493 -29.11 -25.36 20.87
N PRO A 494 -30.11 -24.78 21.57
CA PRO A 494 -30.82 -25.43 22.72
C PRO A 494 -31.32 -26.82 22.36
N PHE A 495 -31.77 -27.02 21.13
CA PHE A 495 -32.20 -28.34 20.63
C PHE A 495 -31.04 -29.34 20.52
N VAL A 496 -29.93 -28.93 19.92
CA VAL A 496 -28.73 -29.76 19.78
C VAL A 496 -28.15 -30.11 21.15
N ALA A 497 -28.08 -29.12 22.07
CA ALA A 497 -27.59 -29.32 23.41
C ALA A 497 -28.48 -30.33 24.18
N LYS A 498 -29.82 -30.25 24.01
CA LYS A 498 -30.76 -31.23 24.61
C LYS A 498 -30.58 -32.64 24.02
N LEU A 499 -30.32 -32.73 22.69
CA LEU A 499 -30.08 -34.01 22.02
C LEU A 499 -28.78 -34.65 22.54
N PHE A 500 -27.70 -33.87 22.63
CA PHE A 500 -26.42 -34.36 23.17
C PHE A 500 -26.53 -34.81 24.60
N ARG A 501 -27.27 -34.05 25.44
CA ARG A 501 -27.50 -34.40 26.86
C ARG A 501 -28.21 -35.76 26.95
N LYS A 502 -29.30 -35.96 26.20
CA LYS A 502 -29.98 -37.26 26.14
C LYS A 502 -29.11 -38.40 25.66
N TRP A 503 -28.30 -38.13 24.64
CA TRP A 503 -27.35 -39.12 24.12
C TRP A 503 -26.33 -39.53 25.19
N LEU A 504 -25.72 -38.52 25.86
CA LEU A 504 -24.75 -38.78 26.93
C LEU A 504 -25.36 -39.46 28.15
N GLU A 505 -26.61 -39.18 28.47
CA GLU A 505 -27.37 -39.89 29.52
C GLU A 505 -27.61 -41.35 29.15
N TRP A 506 -27.92 -41.62 27.87
CA TRP A 506 -28.16 -42.96 27.38
C TRP A 506 -26.88 -43.80 27.24
N THR A 507 -25.73 -43.19 26.96
CA THR A 507 -24.44 -43.85 26.78
C THR A 507 -23.59 -43.94 28.06
N ARG A 508 -24.04 -43.41 29.19
CA ARG A 508 -23.43 -43.50 30.51
C ARG A 508 -23.79 -44.81 31.17
#